data_f6c2dc737a956d42dc42d10929d82381
#
_entry.id   f6c2dc737a956d42dc42d10929d82381
#
_cell.length_a   1.000
_cell.length_b   1.000
_cell.length_c   1.000
_cell.angle_alpha   90.00
_cell.angle_beta   90.00
_cell.angle_gamma   90.00
#
_symmetry.space_group_name_H-M   'P 1'
#
loop_
_entity.id
_entity.type
_entity.pdbx_description
1 polymer ?
#
loop_
_entity_poly.entity_id
_entity_poly.type
_entity_poly.pdbx_seq_one_letter_code
_entity_poly.pdbx_strand_id
1 'polypeptide(L)'
;ALVYTWFCMTTSGLMILEANLHYPTGSSFDTIVKDLLGKGWNIINGLSVAFVLYILTYAYITSGGGITQNLLNQAFGSAESAVDIGRTSGSLIFCFILAAFVWLSTKAVDRFTTVLIVGMVVAFFLSTAGLLSSVKTEVLFNSIAEGEQTYLPYLLTALPVCLVSFGFHGNVPSLVKYYDRDGSRVMKSIFIGTGLALVIYILWQLAVQGNLPRTEFAPVIEKGGDVSA
;
A
#
# COMPACT_ATOMS: atom_id res chain seq x y z
N ALA A 1 -6.95 1.43 14.90
CA ALA A 1 -5.71 1.77 14.23
C ALA A 1 -5.95 2.54 12.92
N LEU A 2 -6.67 1.97 11.93
CA LEU A 2 -6.85 2.56 10.58
C LEU A 2 -7.38 3.99 10.58
N VAL A 3 -8.47 4.29 11.29
CA VAL A 3 -9.06 5.63 11.35
C VAL A 3 -8.10 6.63 11.99
N TYR A 4 -7.44 6.23 13.06
CA TYR A 4 -6.46 7.08 13.74
C TYR A 4 -5.26 7.40 12.83
N THR A 5 -4.68 6.38 12.19
CA THR A 5 -3.56 6.59 11.25
C THR A 5 -3.97 7.41 10.04
N TRP A 6 -5.16 7.17 9.48
CA TRP A 6 -5.70 8.01 8.40
C TRP A 6 -5.77 9.48 8.81
N PHE A 7 -6.30 9.76 10.01
CA PHE A 7 -6.39 11.13 10.51
C PHE A 7 -5.01 11.78 10.66
N CYS A 8 -4.07 11.07 11.31
CA CYS A 8 -2.70 11.57 11.49
C CYS A 8 -1.99 11.81 10.15
N MET A 9 -2.09 10.86 9.23
CA MET A 9 -1.42 10.94 7.93
C MET A 9 -2.05 12.01 7.04
N THR A 10 -3.38 12.13 7.04
CA THR A 10 -4.06 13.19 6.29
C THR A 10 -3.70 14.57 6.83
N THR A 11 -3.70 14.75 8.15
CA THR A 11 -3.29 16.01 8.78
C THR A 11 -1.83 16.35 8.47
N SER A 12 -0.92 15.41 8.57
CA SER A 12 0.49 15.58 8.21
C SER A 12 0.67 15.94 6.74
N GLY A 13 -0.09 15.30 5.84
CA GLY A 13 -0.07 15.62 4.40
C GLY A 13 -0.59 17.03 4.10
N LEU A 14 -1.58 17.51 4.85
CA LEU A 14 -2.07 18.90 4.73
C LEU A 14 -1.06 19.92 5.24
N MET A 15 -0.30 19.61 6.29
CA MET A 15 0.82 20.47 6.73
C MET A 15 1.91 20.58 5.66
N ILE A 16 2.19 19.48 4.96
CA ILE A 16 3.13 19.49 3.82
C ILE A 16 2.56 20.32 2.66
N LEU A 17 1.26 20.20 2.39
CA LEU A 17 0.59 21.03 1.38
C LEU A 17 0.76 22.53 1.71
N GLU A 18 0.47 22.90 2.94
CA GLU A 18 0.62 24.29 3.41
C GLU A 18 2.06 24.79 3.19
N ALA A 19 3.04 24.04 3.65
CA ALA A 19 4.45 24.38 3.43
C ALA A 19 4.77 24.50 1.93
N ASN A 20 4.31 23.59 1.09
CA ASN A 20 4.59 23.58 -0.34
C ASN A 20 3.95 24.76 -1.08
N LEU A 21 2.80 25.26 -0.63
CA LEU A 21 2.14 26.43 -1.20
C LEU A 21 2.92 27.73 -0.98
N HIS A 22 3.82 27.80 0.01
CA HIS A 22 4.70 28.95 0.25
C HIS A 22 5.93 28.98 -0.68
N TYR A 23 6.21 27.88 -1.39
CA TYR A 23 7.35 27.74 -2.30
C TYR A 23 6.93 27.83 -3.77
N PRO A 24 7.86 28.16 -4.69
CA PRO A 24 7.59 28.18 -6.13
C PRO A 24 7.09 26.82 -6.64
N THR A 25 6.29 26.85 -7.69
CA THR A 25 5.74 25.64 -8.32
C THR A 25 6.87 24.68 -8.73
N GLY A 26 6.76 23.42 -8.31
CA GLY A 26 7.76 22.39 -8.61
C GLY A 26 8.85 22.24 -7.55
N SER A 27 8.77 22.99 -6.44
CA SER A 27 9.66 22.78 -5.30
C SER A 27 9.46 21.40 -4.71
N SER A 28 10.55 20.66 -4.53
CA SER A 28 10.59 19.34 -3.92
C SER A 28 10.81 19.43 -2.40
N PHE A 29 10.66 18.31 -1.72
CA PHE A 29 11.03 18.19 -0.29
C PHE A 29 12.47 18.62 -0.05
N ASP A 30 13.40 18.29 -0.97
CA ASP A 30 14.81 18.70 -0.88
C ASP A 30 14.95 20.21 -0.79
N THR A 31 14.24 20.94 -1.66
CA THR A 31 14.28 22.40 -1.67
C THR A 31 13.75 22.99 -0.37
N ILE A 32 12.61 22.50 0.11
CA ILE A 32 11.94 23.00 1.30
C ILE A 32 12.77 22.72 2.56
N VAL A 33 13.24 21.49 2.72
CA VAL A 33 14.03 21.09 3.90
C VAL A 33 15.39 21.81 3.93
N LYS A 34 16.03 21.99 2.77
CA LYS A 34 17.29 22.70 2.66
C LYS A 34 17.16 24.16 3.06
N ASP A 35 16.07 24.80 2.67
CA ASP A 35 15.82 26.21 2.96
C ASP A 35 15.44 26.43 4.43
N LEU A 36 14.56 25.60 4.97
CA LEU A 36 14.06 25.73 6.34
C LEU A 36 15.04 25.21 7.42
N LEU A 37 15.69 24.09 7.17
CA LEU A 37 16.48 23.36 8.17
C LEU A 37 17.97 23.30 7.83
N GLY A 38 18.36 23.76 6.65
CA GLY A 38 19.75 23.80 6.22
C GLY A 38 20.26 22.47 5.61
N LYS A 39 21.52 22.51 5.15
CA LYS A 39 22.16 21.43 4.38
C LYS A 39 22.26 20.10 5.17
N GLY A 40 22.56 20.14 6.47
CA GLY A 40 22.74 18.94 7.28
C GLY A 40 21.44 18.12 7.37
N TRP A 41 20.35 18.76 7.71
CA TRP A 41 19.04 18.12 7.77
C TRP A 41 18.52 17.67 6.40
N ASN A 42 18.90 18.40 5.35
CA ASN A 42 18.56 18.00 3.98
C ASN A 42 19.22 16.68 3.58
N ILE A 43 20.45 16.42 3.99
CA ILE A 43 21.14 15.13 3.74
C ILE A 43 20.38 14.01 4.46
N ILE A 44 20.01 14.22 5.74
CA ILE A 44 19.24 13.22 6.50
C ILE A 44 17.89 12.95 5.83
N ASN A 45 17.19 13.99 5.40
CA ASN A 45 15.93 13.85 4.66
C ASN A 45 16.11 13.04 3.37
N GLY A 46 17.11 13.36 2.56
CA GLY A 46 17.42 12.64 1.32
C GLY A 46 17.72 11.16 1.55
N LEU A 47 18.53 10.85 2.55
CA LEU A 47 18.83 9.46 2.94
C LEU A 47 17.58 8.72 3.43
N SER A 48 16.75 9.38 4.24
CA SER A 48 15.49 8.80 4.74
C SER A 48 14.51 8.49 3.61
N VAL A 49 14.34 9.40 2.67
CA VAL A 49 13.48 9.20 1.49
C VAL A 49 14.03 8.07 0.62
N ALA A 50 15.33 8.05 0.35
CA ALA A 50 15.96 6.98 -0.43
C ALA A 50 15.79 5.61 0.26
N PHE A 51 15.94 5.55 1.57
CA PHE A 51 15.76 4.32 2.36
C PHE A 51 14.30 3.82 2.28
N VAL A 52 13.32 4.70 2.44
CA VAL A 52 11.89 4.33 2.33
C VAL A 52 11.57 3.82 0.93
N LEU A 53 12.01 4.51 -0.12
CA LEU A 53 11.80 4.09 -1.51
C LEU A 53 12.45 2.73 -1.80
N TYR A 54 13.66 2.50 -1.27
CA TYR A 54 14.35 1.23 -1.40
C TYR A 54 13.57 0.07 -0.76
N ILE A 55 13.13 0.25 0.50
CA ILE A 55 12.34 -0.76 1.22
C ILE A 55 11.00 -1.05 0.51
N LEU A 56 10.31 -0.01 0.06
CA LEU A 56 9.06 -0.18 -0.69
C LEU A 56 9.29 -0.95 -2.00
N THR A 57 10.32 -0.59 -2.75
CA THR A 57 10.68 -1.30 -3.99
C THR A 57 11.01 -2.77 -3.71
N TYR A 58 11.79 -3.05 -2.67
CA TYR A 58 12.10 -4.40 -2.23
C TYR A 58 10.83 -5.19 -1.88
N ALA A 59 9.92 -4.60 -1.10
CA ALA A 59 8.66 -5.24 -0.71
C ALA A 59 7.79 -5.57 -1.93
N TYR A 60 7.67 -4.64 -2.88
CA TYR A 60 6.88 -4.85 -4.11
C TYR A 60 7.50 -5.92 -5.01
N ILE A 61 8.82 -5.95 -5.19
CA ILE A 61 9.49 -6.98 -5.99
C ILE A 61 9.32 -8.36 -5.34
N THR A 62 9.44 -8.44 -4.03
CA THR A 62 9.31 -9.71 -3.29
C THR A 62 7.87 -10.25 -3.36
N SER A 63 6.88 -9.39 -3.14
CA SER A 63 5.46 -9.77 -3.19
C SER A 63 5.01 -10.08 -4.62
N GLY A 64 5.37 -9.23 -5.58
CA GLY A 64 5.06 -9.45 -7.00
C GLY A 64 5.76 -10.70 -7.55
N GLY A 65 6.96 -10.98 -7.05
CA GLY A 65 7.70 -12.21 -7.39
C GLY A 65 7.00 -13.47 -6.91
N GLY A 66 6.46 -13.47 -5.69
CA GLY A 66 5.66 -14.59 -5.16
C GLY A 66 4.40 -14.84 -6.00
N ILE A 67 3.66 -13.78 -6.33
CA ILE A 67 2.47 -13.88 -7.21
C ILE A 67 2.87 -14.42 -8.58
N THR A 68 3.95 -13.92 -9.18
CA THR A 68 4.46 -14.38 -10.49
C THR A 68 4.86 -15.84 -10.44
N GLN A 69 5.57 -16.28 -9.39
CA GLN A 69 5.92 -17.67 -9.16
C GLN A 69 4.67 -18.56 -9.14
N ASN A 70 3.67 -18.19 -8.33
CA ASN A 70 2.44 -18.98 -8.21
C ASN A 70 1.69 -19.08 -9.55
N LEU A 71 1.56 -17.96 -10.27
CA LEU A 71 0.91 -17.94 -11.58
C LEU A 71 1.64 -18.84 -12.61
N LEU A 72 2.97 -18.78 -12.63
CA LEU A 72 3.77 -19.59 -13.54
C LEU A 72 3.70 -21.07 -13.17
N ASN A 73 3.78 -21.41 -11.89
CA ASN A 73 3.66 -22.79 -11.43
C ASN A 73 2.25 -23.36 -11.71
N GLN A 74 1.19 -22.56 -11.60
CA GLN A 74 -0.15 -22.96 -12.00
C GLN A 74 -0.29 -23.14 -13.51
N ALA A 75 0.31 -22.25 -14.31
CA ALA A 75 0.21 -22.30 -15.77
C ALA A 75 1.03 -23.43 -16.39
N PHE A 76 2.20 -23.74 -15.84
CA PHE A 76 3.16 -24.69 -16.38
C PHE A 76 3.31 -25.99 -15.56
N GLY A 77 2.75 -26.04 -14.35
CA GLY A 77 2.89 -27.17 -13.42
C GLY A 77 1.90 -28.31 -13.63
N SER A 78 1.08 -28.30 -14.70
CA SER A 78 0.09 -29.35 -14.98
C SER A 78 0.58 -30.50 -15.86
N ALA A 79 1.87 -30.59 -16.16
CA ALA A 79 2.47 -31.71 -16.86
C ALA A 79 3.51 -32.40 -15.97
N GLU A 80 3.73 -33.69 -16.16
CA GLU A 80 4.65 -34.61 -15.46
C GLU A 80 6.09 -34.11 -15.25
N SER A 81 6.40 -32.88 -15.57
CA SER A 81 7.68 -32.20 -15.33
C SER A 81 7.39 -30.87 -14.63
N ALA A 82 7.12 -30.92 -13.33
CA ALA A 82 7.00 -29.72 -12.51
C ALA A 82 8.34 -28.98 -12.49
N VAL A 83 8.51 -27.99 -13.36
CA VAL A 83 9.57 -26.99 -13.20
C VAL A 83 9.15 -26.10 -12.03
N ASP A 84 9.65 -26.39 -10.84
CA ASP A 84 9.46 -25.53 -9.68
C ASP A 84 10.25 -24.22 -9.92
N ILE A 85 9.52 -23.19 -10.31
CA ILE A 85 10.09 -21.86 -10.48
C ILE A 85 10.28 -21.27 -9.09
N GLY A 86 11.53 -21.21 -8.65
CA GLY A 86 11.86 -20.64 -7.34
C GLY A 86 11.44 -19.18 -7.20
N ARG A 87 11.19 -18.72 -5.98
CA ARG A 87 10.76 -17.34 -5.65
C ARG A 87 11.68 -16.27 -6.25
N THR A 88 12.99 -16.51 -6.27
CA THR A 88 13.97 -15.60 -6.87
C THR A 88 13.75 -15.41 -8.36
N SER A 89 13.48 -16.51 -9.09
CA SER A 89 13.19 -16.46 -10.52
C SER A 89 11.89 -15.71 -10.81
N GLY A 90 10.85 -15.93 -10.01
CA GLY A 90 9.60 -15.17 -10.08
C GLY A 90 9.82 -13.66 -9.86
N SER A 91 10.63 -13.29 -8.87
CA SER A 91 10.98 -11.90 -8.60
C SER A 91 11.78 -11.24 -9.72
N LEU A 92 12.70 -11.95 -10.33
CA LEU A 92 13.48 -11.47 -11.48
C LEU A 92 12.58 -11.25 -12.70
N ILE A 93 11.70 -12.21 -13.00
CA ILE A 93 10.76 -12.10 -14.13
C ILE A 93 9.84 -10.89 -13.92
N PHE A 94 9.27 -10.74 -12.71
CA PHE A 94 8.45 -9.58 -12.36
C PHE A 94 9.20 -8.26 -12.54
N CYS A 95 10.45 -8.18 -12.04
CA CYS A 95 11.30 -7.00 -12.17
C CYS A 95 11.60 -6.67 -13.63
N PHE A 96 11.92 -7.67 -14.47
CA PHE A 96 12.18 -7.47 -15.90
C PHE A 96 10.93 -7.00 -16.66
N ILE A 97 9.74 -7.52 -16.34
CA ILE A 97 8.49 -7.06 -16.94
C ILE A 97 8.27 -5.58 -16.62
N LEU A 98 8.41 -5.18 -15.35
CA LEU A 98 8.24 -3.77 -14.97
C LEU A 98 9.31 -2.88 -15.60
N ALA A 99 10.57 -3.31 -15.60
CA ALA A 99 11.66 -2.58 -16.23
C ALA A 99 11.44 -2.37 -17.74
N ALA A 100 10.90 -3.35 -18.44
CA ALA A 100 10.55 -3.25 -19.85
C ALA A 100 9.49 -2.16 -20.09
N PHE A 101 8.43 -2.10 -19.26
CA PHE A 101 7.41 -1.04 -19.36
C PHE A 101 8.00 0.34 -19.11
N VAL A 102 8.86 0.48 -18.10
CA VAL A 102 9.54 1.75 -17.80
C VAL A 102 10.44 2.19 -18.96
N TRP A 103 11.15 1.24 -19.57
CA TRP A 103 12.04 1.53 -20.71
C TRP A 103 11.27 1.91 -21.96
N LEU A 104 10.10 1.31 -22.22
CA LEU A 104 9.30 1.62 -23.40
C LEU A 104 8.84 3.08 -23.46
N SER A 105 8.20 3.59 -22.46
CA SER A 105 7.93 5.02 -22.27
C SER A 105 7.07 5.29 -21.02
N THR A 106 7.14 6.55 -20.52
CA THR A 106 6.23 7.04 -19.45
C THR A 106 4.74 6.89 -19.80
N LYS A 107 4.39 7.08 -21.07
CA LYS A 107 2.99 6.89 -21.54
C LYS A 107 2.55 5.42 -21.49
N ALA A 108 3.45 4.48 -21.74
CA ALA A 108 3.16 3.05 -21.62
C ALA A 108 2.91 2.67 -20.16
N VAL A 109 3.75 3.17 -19.24
CA VAL A 109 3.58 2.98 -17.79
C VAL A 109 2.23 3.53 -17.33
N ASP A 110 1.88 4.75 -17.71
CA ASP A 110 0.64 5.41 -17.32
C ASP A 110 -0.60 4.61 -17.78
N ARG A 111 -0.64 4.22 -19.05
CA ARG A 111 -1.75 3.40 -19.58
C ARG A 111 -1.85 2.04 -18.91
N PHE A 112 -0.73 1.36 -18.73
CA PHE A 112 -0.69 0.06 -18.07
C PHE A 112 -1.16 0.15 -16.62
N THR A 113 -0.67 1.14 -15.88
CA THR A 113 -1.10 1.41 -14.50
C THR A 113 -2.59 1.69 -14.42
N THR A 114 -3.15 2.48 -15.34
CA THR A 114 -4.59 2.76 -15.38
C THR A 114 -5.41 1.49 -15.58
N VAL A 115 -5.01 0.63 -16.50
CA VAL A 115 -5.68 -0.67 -16.73
C VAL A 115 -5.61 -1.57 -15.50
N LEU A 116 -4.43 -1.61 -14.84
CA LEU A 116 -4.25 -2.40 -13.63
C LEU A 116 -5.09 -1.87 -12.46
N ILE A 117 -5.20 -0.55 -12.29
CA ILE A 117 -6.05 0.05 -11.25
C ILE A 117 -7.52 -0.30 -11.49
N VAL A 118 -8.02 -0.18 -12.71
CA VAL A 118 -9.39 -0.56 -13.03
C VAL A 118 -9.61 -2.06 -12.77
N GLY A 119 -8.70 -2.91 -13.22
CA GLY A 119 -8.73 -4.35 -12.96
C GLY A 119 -8.72 -4.67 -11.46
N MET A 120 -7.89 -3.99 -10.68
CA MET A 120 -7.83 -4.14 -9.23
C MET A 120 -9.14 -3.75 -8.55
N VAL A 121 -9.75 -2.63 -8.95
CA VAL A 121 -11.04 -2.18 -8.40
C VAL A 121 -12.14 -3.20 -8.71
N VAL A 122 -12.22 -3.68 -9.95
CA VAL A 122 -13.20 -4.70 -10.35
C VAL A 122 -12.97 -6.00 -9.57
N ALA A 123 -11.73 -6.49 -9.48
CA ALA A 123 -11.40 -7.69 -8.74
C ALA A 123 -11.71 -7.55 -7.24
N PHE A 124 -11.45 -6.38 -6.66
CA PHE A 124 -11.80 -6.08 -5.27
C PHE A 124 -13.30 -6.21 -5.04
N PHE A 125 -14.14 -5.58 -5.87
CA PHE A 125 -15.58 -5.66 -5.72
C PHE A 125 -16.11 -7.08 -5.94
N LEU A 126 -15.58 -7.80 -6.92
CA LEU A 126 -15.98 -9.18 -7.16
C LEU A 126 -15.62 -10.11 -6.00
N SER A 127 -14.44 -9.96 -5.42
CA SER A 127 -13.99 -10.80 -4.30
C SER A 127 -14.64 -10.43 -2.97
N THR A 128 -14.89 -9.14 -2.72
CA THR A 128 -15.44 -8.68 -1.44
C THR A 128 -16.95 -8.70 -1.36
N ALA A 129 -17.67 -8.58 -2.48
CA ALA A 129 -19.15 -8.53 -2.49
C ALA A 129 -19.77 -9.77 -1.84
N GLY A 130 -19.31 -10.96 -2.19
CA GLY A 130 -19.76 -12.22 -1.59
C GLY A 130 -19.42 -12.34 -0.10
N LEU A 131 -18.21 -11.93 0.27
CA LEU A 131 -17.74 -11.96 1.66
C LEU A 131 -18.50 -10.98 2.55
N LEU A 132 -18.83 -9.80 2.05
CA LEU A 132 -19.60 -8.80 2.79
C LEU A 132 -21.04 -9.24 3.03
N SER A 133 -21.65 -9.97 2.09
CA SER A 133 -23.00 -10.52 2.26
C SER A 133 -23.07 -11.68 3.25
N SER A 134 -21.95 -12.36 3.49
CA SER A 134 -21.84 -13.53 4.39
C SER A 134 -21.21 -13.20 5.75
N VAL A 135 -20.99 -11.92 6.06
CA VAL A 135 -20.43 -11.46 7.34
C VAL A 135 -21.30 -11.96 8.51
N LYS A 136 -20.68 -12.70 9.41
CA LYS A 136 -21.30 -13.18 10.66
C LYS A 136 -20.92 -12.23 11.78
N THR A 137 -21.90 -11.53 12.33
CA THR A 137 -21.70 -10.59 13.45
C THR A 137 -21.10 -11.28 14.68
N GLU A 138 -21.43 -12.56 14.91
CA GLU A 138 -20.87 -13.37 15.97
C GLU A 138 -19.36 -13.58 15.80
N VAL A 139 -18.89 -13.83 14.57
CA VAL A 139 -17.46 -13.98 14.26
C VAL A 139 -16.74 -12.63 14.39
N LEU A 140 -17.37 -11.56 13.91
CA LEU A 140 -16.78 -10.22 13.92
C LEU A 140 -16.59 -9.68 15.35
N PHE A 141 -17.56 -9.90 16.25
CA PHE A 141 -17.53 -9.35 17.61
C PHE A 141 -17.10 -10.37 18.67
N ASN A 142 -17.17 -11.66 18.39
CA ASN A 142 -16.71 -12.72 19.30
C ASN A 142 -15.24 -13.09 19.02
N SER A 143 -14.46 -12.08 18.76
CA SER A 143 -13.06 -12.24 18.33
C SER A 143 -12.09 -12.49 19.50
N ILE A 144 -12.56 -12.47 20.74
CA ILE A 144 -11.76 -12.75 21.92
C ILE A 144 -12.14 -14.17 22.38
N ALA A 145 -11.23 -15.12 22.17
CA ALA A 145 -11.38 -16.44 22.78
C ALA A 145 -11.34 -16.29 24.31
N GLU A 146 -12.12 -17.11 25.01
CA GLU A 146 -12.14 -17.11 26.48
C GLU A 146 -10.69 -17.32 27.00
N GLY A 147 -10.18 -16.35 27.75
CA GLY A 147 -8.83 -16.37 28.32
C GLY A 147 -7.74 -15.64 27.52
N GLU A 148 -8.02 -15.09 26.35
CA GLU A 148 -7.04 -14.30 25.62
C GLU A 148 -6.97 -12.83 26.12
N GLN A 149 -5.76 -12.28 26.08
CA GLN A 149 -5.48 -10.89 26.44
C GLN A 149 -6.11 -9.92 25.44
N THR A 150 -6.43 -8.73 25.91
CA THR A 150 -6.96 -7.63 25.08
C THR A 150 -6.03 -7.29 23.91
N TYR A 151 -6.60 -6.86 22.77
CA TYR A 151 -5.87 -6.47 21.55
C TYR A 151 -5.02 -5.20 21.67
N LEU A 152 -5.10 -4.49 22.80
CA LEU A 152 -4.36 -3.25 23.02
C LEU A 152 -2.83 -3.38 22.80
N PRO A 153 -2.14 -4.45 23.23
CA PRO A 153 -0.71 -4.61 22.96
C PRO A 153 -0.37 -4.69 21.47
N TYR A 154 -1.25 -5.32 20.68
CA TYR A 154 -1.04 -5.47 19.23
C TYR A 154 -1.35 -4.20 18.43
N LEU A 155 -2.03 -3.22 19.03
CA LEU A 155 -2.33 -1.95 18.39
C LEU A 155 -1.04 -1.22 17.97
N LEU A 156 -0.06 -1.16 18.86
CA LEU A 156 1.23 -0.50 18.60
C LEU A 156 2.02 -1.23 17.52
N THR A 157 1.99 -2.55 17.51
CA THR A 157 2.65 -3.36 16.48
C THR A 157 2.01 -3.19 15.09
N ALA A 158 0.71 -2.93 15.03
CA ALA A 158 -0.02 -2.70 13.77
C ALA A 158 0.18 -1.26 13.22
N LEU A 159 0.57 -0.29 14.05
CA LEU A 159 0.70 1.11 13.63
C LEU A 159 1.65 1.32 12.44
N PRO A 160 2.87 0.74 12.39
CA PRO A 160 3.76 0.95 11.25
C PRO A 160 3.15 0.52 9.93
N VAL A 161 2.46 -0.63 9.90
CA VAL A 161 1.77 -1.13 8.69
C VAL A 161 0.63 -0.19 8.30
N CYS A 162 -0.18 0.25 9.27
CA CYS A 162 -1.26 1.20 9.03
C CYS A 162 -0.72 2.56 8.53
N LEU A 163 0.43 3.04 9.02
CA LEU A 163 1.05 4.29 8.56
C LEU A 163 1.49 4.17 7.10
N VAL A 164 2.15 3.09 6.73
CA VAL A 164 2.58 2.84 5.33
C VAL A 164 1.39 2.77 4.39
N SER A 165 0.24 2.22 4.85
CA SER A 165 -0.98 2.11 4.04
C SER A 165 -1.57 3.46 3.60
N PHE A 166 -1.23 4.56 4.29
CA PHE A 166 -1.63 5.93 3.94
C PHE A 166 -0.44 6.80 3.53
N GLY A 167 0.61 6.20 2.99
CA GLY A 167 1.84 6.89 2.60
C GLY A 167 1.73 7.62 1.26
N PHE A 168 1.12 8.80 1.21
CA PHE A 168 0.98 9.63 -0.01
C PHE A 168 1.82 10.90 -0.01
N HIS A 169 2.51 11.21 1.06
CA HIS A 169 3.18 12.49 1.33
C HIS A 169 4.14 12.92 0.23
N GLY A 170 4.88 11.97 -0.34
CA GLY A 170 5.81 12.22 -1.46
C GLY A 170 5.14 12.76 -2.72
N ASN A 171 3.83 12.55 -2.88
CA ASN A 171 3.07 13.01 -4.05
C ASN A 171 2.49 14.42 -3.90
N VAL A 172 2.51 15.01 -2.70
CA VAL A 172 1.92 16.34 -2.44
C VAL A 172 2.51 17.43 -3.34
N PRO A 173 3.85 17.54 -3.52
CA PRO A 173 4.43 18.54 -4.43
C PRO A 173 3.98 18.35 -5.89
N SER A 174 3.82 17.10 -6.31
CA SER A 174 3.32 16.78 -7.66
C SER A 174 1.87 17.19 -7.85
N LEU A 175 1.01 16.98 -6.82
CA LEU A 175 -0.37 17.44 -6.84
C LEU A 175 -0.48 18.96 -6.87
N VAL A 176 0.34 19.67 -6.09
CA VAL A 176 0.39 21.14 -6.10
C VAL A 176 0.76 21.65 -7.50
N LYS A 177 1.72 21.01 -8.17
CA LYS A 177 2.09 21.32 -9.54
C LYS A 177 0.96 21.02 -10.52
N TYR A 178 0.27 19.87 -10.37
CA TYR A 178 -0.80 19.44 -11.26
C TYR A 178 -2.02 20.37 -11.21
N TYR A 179 -2.36 20.90 -10.03
CA TYR A 179 -3.49 21.81 -9.82
C TYR A 179 -3.10 23.28 -9.84
N ASP A 180 -1.95 23.63 -10.44
CA ASP A 180 -1.47 25.02 -10.56
C ASP A 180 -1.53 25.81 -9.24
N ARG A 181 -1.14 25.17 -8.14
CA ARG A 181 -1.15 25.75 -6.77
C ARG A 181 -2.54 26.06 -6.21
N ASP A 182 -3.61 25.50 -6.77
CA ASP A 182 -4.93 25.60 -6.16
C ASP A 182 -4.99 24.70 -4.91
N GLY A 183 -4.66 25.28 -3.74
CA GLY A 183 -4.62 24.56 -2.46
C GLY A 183 -5.96 23.92 -2.12
N SER A 184 -7.09 24.54 -2.49
CA SER A 184 -8.44 23.97 -2.22
C SER A 184 -8.67 22.69 -3.01
N ARG A 185 -8.27 22.65 -4.28
CA ARG A 185 -8.39 21.45 -5.11
C ARG A 185 -7.45 20.35 -4.63
N VAL A 186 -6.22 20.69 -4.28
CA VAL A 186 -5.26 19.72 -3.73
C VAL A 186 -5.78 19.13 -2.42
N MET A 187 -6.25 19.96 -1.50
CA MET A 187 -6.83 19.50 -0.23
C MET A 187 -8.02 18.56 -0.45
N LYS A 188 -8.96 18.90 -1.32
CA LYS A 188 -10.09 18.03 -1.66
C LYS A 188 -9.62 16.71 -2.27
N SER A 189 -8.63 16.74 -3.15
CA SER A 189 -8.06 15.54 -3.75
C SER A 189 -7.42 14.61 -2.70
N ILE A 190 -6.70 15.17 -1.73
CA ILE A 190 -6.11 14.42 -0.62
C ILE A 190 -7.22 13.78 0.23
N PHE A 191 -8.22 14.56 0.67
CA PHE A 191 -9.32 14.03 1.49
C PHE A 191 -10.12 12.95 0.79
N ILE A 192 -10.49 13.16 -0.47
CA ILE A 192 -11.27 12.18 -1.24
C ILE A 192 -10.44 10.91 -1.49
N GLY A 193 -9.18 11.07 -1.91
CA GLY A 193 -8.32 9.92 -2.22
C GLY A 193 -8.01 9.08 -0.99
N THR A 194 -7.59 9.72 0.11
CA THR A 194 -7.27 8.99 1.36
C THR A 194 -8.53 8.47 2.06
N GLY A 195 -9.65 9.19 1.98
CA GLY A 195 -10.93 8.76 2.51
C GLY A 195 -11.49 7.54 1.78
N LEU A 196 -11.37 7.51 0.45
CA LEU A 196 -11.73 6.33 -0.35
C LEU A 196 -10.87 5.13 0.02
N ALA A 197 -9.56 5.31 0.18
CA ALA A 197 -8.66 4.25 0.63
C ALA A 197 -9.07 3.73 2.02
N LEU A 198 -9.41 4.62 2.95
CA LEU A 198 -9.91 4.23 4.27
C LEU A 198 -11.17 3.37 4.18
N VAL A 199 -12.15 3.76 3.35
CA VAL A 199 -13.39 2.99 3.15
C VAL A 199 -13.06 1.60 2.59
N ILE A 200 -12.21 1.51 1.58
CA ILE A 200 -11.76 0.23 1.00
C ILE A 200 -11.10 -0.66 2.07
N TYR A 201 -10.21 -0.12 2.88
CA TYR A 201 -9.55 -0.88 3.95
C TYR A 201 -10.53 -1.34 5.03
N ILE A 202 -11.50 -0.51 5.40
CA ILE A 202 -12.54 -0.91 6.37
C ILE A 202 -13.41 -2.03 5.79
N LEU A 203 -13.87 -1.91 4.55
CA LEU A 203 -14.66 -2.95 3.89
C LEU A 203 -13.90 -4.27 3.80
N TRP A 204 -12.62 -4.22 3.45
CA TRP A 204 -11.76 -5.41 3.43
C TRP A 204 -11.63 -6.05 4.81
N GLN A 205 -11.35 -5.25 5.85
CA GLN A 205 -11.26 -5.74 7.22
C GLN A 205 -12.56 -6.39 7.70
N LEU A 206 -13.70 -5.78 7.41
CA LEU A 206 -15.01 -6.34 7.73
C LEU A 206 -15.27 -7.65 6.99
N ALA A 207 -14.93 -7.70 5.70
CA ALA A 207 -15.10 -8.91 4.89
C ALA A 207 -14.25 -10.07 5.41
N VAL A 208 -12.99 -9.82 5.72
CA VAL A 208 -12.06 -10.86 6.20
C VAL A 208 -12.39 -11.27 7.64
N GLN A 209 -12.46 -10.33 8.56
CA GLN A 209 -12.66 -10.63 9.98
C GLN A 209 -14.07 -11.12 10.30
N GLY A 210 -15.07 -10.79 9.47
CA GLY A 210 -16.43 -11.27 9.65
C GLY A 210 -16.67 -12.68 9.12
N ASN A 211 -15.76 -13.23 8.33
CA ASN A 211 -15.89 -14.58 7.75
C ASN A 211 -14.85 -15.58 8.27
N LEU A 212 -13.68 -15.11 8.70
CA LEU A 212 -12.58 -15.96 9.13
C LEU A 212 -12.44 -15.92 10.65
N PRO A 213 -12.67 -17.05 11.35
CA PRO A 213 -12.39 -17.16 12.78
C PRO A 213 -10.90 -16.97 13.06
N ARG A 214 -10.56 -16.37 14.19
CA ARG A 214 -9.17 -16.08 14.55
C ARG A 214 -8.28 -17.31 14.67
N THR A 215 -8.83 -18.43 15.06
CA THR A 215 -8.11 -19.70 15.15
C THR A 215 -7.52 -20.14 13.80
N GLU A 216 -8.10 -19.68 12.70
CA GLU A 216 -7.61 -19.99 11.35
C GLU A 216 -6.47 -19.09 10.91
N PHE A 217 -6.21 -17.96 11.61
CA PHE A 217 -5.05 -17.11 11.33
C PHE A 217 -3.74 -17.69 11.87
N ALA A 218 -3.77 -18.50 12.92
CA ALA A 218 -2.56 -19.06 13.53
C ALA A 218 -1.71 -19.85 12.53
N PRO A 219 -2.26 -20.78 11.70
CA PRO A 219 -1.48 -21.50 10.69
C PRO A 219 -0.85 -20.58 9.62
N VAL A 220 -1.51 -19.47 9.29
CA VAL A 220 -0.97 -18.49 8.32
C VAL A 220 0.20 -17.73 8.92
N ILE A 221 0.12 -17.37 10.22
CA ILE A 221 1.20 -16.69 10.94
C ILE A 221 2.41 -17.62 11.08
N GLU A 222 2.22 -18.88 11.40
CA GLU A 222 3.27 -19.90 11.53
C GLU A 222 4.01 -20.13 10.20
N LYS A 223 3.32 -20.03 9.07
CA LYS A 223 3.90 -20.10 7.72
C LYS A 223 4.60 -18.79 7.28
N GLY A 224 4.82 -17.85 8.20
CA GLY A 224 5.50 -16.58 7.93
C GLY A 224 4.59 -15.47 7.37
N GLY A 225 3.27 -15.62 7.49
CA GLY A 225 2.32 -14.61 7.03
C GLY A 225 2.24 -14.48 5.51
N ASP A 226 2.76 -15.46 4.77
CA ASP A 226 2.69 -15.44 3.31
C ASP A 226 1.27 -15.81 2.87
N VAL A 227 0.48 -14.79 2.53
CA VAL A 227 -0.89 -14.93 2.01
C VAL A 227 -0.94 -15.23 0.52
N SER A 228 0.19 -15.46 -0.12
CA SER A 228 0.27 -15.82 -1.55
C SER A 228 0.22 -17.33 -1.80
N ALA A 229 0.10 -18.13 -0.74
CA ALA A 229 -0.01 -19.60 -0.80
C ALA A 229 -1.45 -20.07 -0.75
#